data_f4b9bcb5fe960c5fa4f583343ac49a87
#
_entry.id   f4b9bcb5fe960c5fa4f583343ac49a87
#
_cell.length_a   1.000
_cell.length_b   1.000
_cell.length_c   1.000
_cell.angle_alpha   90.00
_cell.angle_beta   90.00
_cell.angle_gamma   90.00
#
_symmetry.space_group_name_H-M   'P 1'
#
loop_
_entity.id
_entity.type
_entity.pdbx_description
1 polymer ?
#
loop_
_entity_poly.entity_id
_entity_poly.type
_entity_poly.pdbx_seq_one_letter_code
_entity_poly.pdbx_strand_id
1 'polypeptide(L)'
;FEDLLPRPLSLAARPGIALVSATPTGGAALTLVGLERDQLRIVASGPDFGQPSRWLNPLVGASSLYAILTPHIGGMLYSYERRGSKLLTMPLATGISNHRFGSRQLQSAAVIERAGGNALLLVPSQTQSRLVALDCNGRCETLASYPLAGTVSSNLLIQDKAAWIGDEAGFVNRIPLPRQ
;
A
#
# COMPACT_ATOMS: atom_id res chain seq x y z
N PHE A 1 -15.52 -1.40 9.02
CA PHE A 1 -14.66 -1.13 7.86
C PHE A 1 -13.28 -0.72 8.37
N GLU A 2 -12.28 -1.45 7.97
CA GLU A 2 -10.92 -1.27 8.45
C GLU A 2 -10.14 -0.23 7.63
N ASP A 3 -10.45 -0.06 6.35
CA ASP A 3 -9.93 1.00 5.50
C ASP A 3 -11.10 1.70 4.79
N LEU A 4 -11.24 2.99 5.04
CA LEU A 4 -12.33 3.81 4.50
C LEU A 4 -11.91 4.65 3.30
N LEU A 5 -10.65 4.56 2.87
CA LEU A 5 -10.12 5.41 1.83
C LEU A 5 -10.20 4.72 0.45
N PRO A 6 -11.10 5.20 -0.44
CA PRO A 6 -11.06 4.76 -1.84
C PRO A 6 -9.80 5.31 -2.51
N ARG A 7 -9.06 4.44 -3.21
CA ARG A 7 -7.85 4.82 -3.92
C ARG A 7 -8.08 4.79 -5.43
N PRO A 8 -8.01 5.95 -6.10
CA PRO A 8 -8.13 5.99 -7.56
C PRO A 8 -7.01 5.19 -8.23
N LEU A 9 -7.37 4.52 -9.33
CA LEU A 9 -6.42 3.82 -10.20
C LEU A 9 -6.93 3.79 -11.64
N SER A 10 -6.06 3.39 -12.57
CA SER A 10 -6.45 3.17 -13.96
C SER A 10 -6.70 1.68 -14.22
N LEU A 11 -7.86 1.34 -14.74
CA LEU A 11 -8.26 0.01 -15.14
C LEU A 11 -8.30 -0.08 -16.66
N ALA A 12 -7.21 -0.49 -17.31
CA ALA A 12 -7.09 -0.51 -18.77
C ALA A 12 -7.52 0.83 -19.42
N ALA A 13 -6.90 1.91 -18.98
CA ALA A 13 -7.16 3.30 -19.38
C ALA A 13 -8.56 3.86 -19.02
N ARG A 14 -9.32 3.18 -18.16
CA ARG A 14 -10.58 3.69 -17.60
C ARG A 14 -10.41 4.01 -16.12
N PRO A 15 -11.14 4.99 -15.60
CA PRO A 15 -11.14 5.26 -14.16
C PRO A 15 -11.63 4.06 -13.35
N GLY A 16 -10.98 3.82 -12.23
CA GLY A 16 -11.37 2.81 -11.27
C GLY A 16 -10.99 3.20 -9.85
N ILE A 17 -11.41 2.40 -8.92
CA ILE A 17 -11.18 2.60 -7.49
C ILE A 17 -10.77 1.27 -6.87
N ALA A 18 -9.71 1.27 -6.07
CA ALA A 18 -9.39 0.19 -5.17
C ALA A 18 -10.02 0.46 -3.80
N LEU A 19 -10.69 -0.55 -3.27
CA LEU A 19 -11.37 -0.54 -1.97
C LEU A 19 -10.98 -1.79 -1.19
N VAL A 20 -11.16 -1.75 0.12
CA VAL A 20 -11.15 -2.93 0.96
C VAL A 20 -12.59 -3.32 1.27
N SER A 21 -13.01 -4.49 0.79
CA SER A 21 -14.25 -5.13 1.23
C SER A 21 -13.95 -6.03 2.43
N ALA A 22 -14.92 -6.19 3.31
CA ALA A 22 -14.78 -7.07 4.47
C ALA A 22 -16.08 -7.86 4.71
N THR A 23 -15.92 -9.12 5.05
CA THR A 23 -17.03 -10.00 5.45
C THR A 23 -16.82 -10.53 6.86
N PRO A 24 -17.89 -10.88 7.58
CA PRO A 24 -17.77 -11.38 8.96
C PRO A 24 -16.96 -12.67 9.08
N THR A 25 -16.91 -13.49 8.03
CA THR A 25 -16.24 -14.81 8.03
C THR A 25 -14.94 -14.81 7.26
N GLY A 26 -14.87 -14.09 6.12
CA GLY A 26 -13.68 -14.09 5.23
C GLY A 26 -12.66 -13.02 5.58
N GLY A 27 -13.07 -11.98 6.32
CA GLY A 27 -12.21 -10.86 6.62
C GLY A 27 -12.07 -9.88 5.46
N ALA A 28 -10.91 -9.21 5.37
CA ALA A 28 -10.64 -8.17 4.39
C ALA A 28 -10.17 -8.75 3.05
N ALA A 29 -10.65 -8.15 1.95
CA ALA A 29 -10.21 -8.45 0.59
C ALA A 29 -10.05 -7.15 -0.20
N LEU A 30 -9.03 -7.08 -1.07
CA LEU A 30 -8.88 -5.98 -2.00
C LEU A 30 -9.88 -6.13 -3.14
N THR A 31 -10.64 -5.07 -3.41
CA THR A 31 -11.71 -5.06 -4.41
C THR A 31 -11.53 -3.89 -5.35
N LEU A 32 -11.61 -4.15 -6.65
CA LEU A 32 -11.60 -3.13 -7.68
C LEU A 32 -13.01 -2.84 -8.16
N VAL A 33 -13.34 -1.55 -8.18
CA VAL A 33 -14.59 -1.04 -8.72
C VAL A 33 -14.28 -0.21 -9.95
N GLY A 34 -14.98 -0.48 -11.02
CA GLY A 34 -14.86 0.25 -12.28
C GLY A 34 -16.21 0.68 -12.80
N LEU A 35 -16.22 1.50 -13.88
CA LEU A 35 -17.41 1.93 -14.56
C LEU A 35 -17.71 0.97 -15.72
N GLU A 36 -18.83 0.28 -15.65
CA GLU A 36 -19.37 -0.58 -16.73
C GLU A 36 -20.78 -0.13 -17.10
N ARG A 37 -20.98 0.24 -18.37
CA ARG A 37 -22.27 0.77 -18.87
C ARG A 37 -22.84 1.86 -17.96
N ASP A 38 -21.99 2.83 -17.59
CA ASP A 38 -22.31 3.97 -16.72
C ASP A 38 -22.76 3.60 -15.29
N GLN A 39 -22.45 2.40 -14.85
CA GLN A 39 -22.70 1.94 -13.48
C GLN A 39 -21.39 1.50 -12.82
N LEU A 40 -21.25 1.86 -11.54
CA LEU A 40 -20.17 1.33 -10.72
C LEU A 40 -20.40 -0.16 -10.46
N ARG A 41 -19.42 -0.97 -10.83
CA ARG A 41 -19.43 -2.43 -10.65
C ARG A 41 -18.14 -2.91 -10.02
N ILE A 42 -18.23 -3.97 -9.22
CA ILE A 42 -17.06 -4.73 -8.84
C ILE A 42 -16.54 -5.45 -10.09
N VAL A 43 -15.32 -5.10 -10.51
CA VAL A 43 -14.71 -5.65 -11.72
C VAL A 43 -13.63 -6.69 -11.43
N ALA A 44 -13.11 -6.72 -10.20
CA ALA A 44 -12.24 -7.78 -9.71
C ALA A 44 -12.19 -7.78 -8.18
N SER A 45 -11.98 -8.96 -7.59
CA SER A 45 -11.74 -9.11 -6.16
C SER A 45 -10.57 -10.05 -5.89
N GLY A 46 -9.79 -9.73 -4.86
CA GLY A 46 -8.74 -10.59 -4.32
C GLY A 46 -9.30 -11.68 -3.40
N PRO A 47 -8.45 -12.60 -2.97
CA PRO A 47 -8.82 -13.53 -1.91
C PRO A 47 -9.09 -12.75 -0.62
N ASP A 48 -10.01 -13.24 0.18
CA ASP A 48 -10.03 -12.95 1.59
C ASP A 48 -8.94 -13.76 2.29
N PHE A 49 -8.53 -13.30 3.46
CA PHE A 49 -7.47 -13.99 4.22
C PHE A 49 -8.04 -14.94 5.29
N GLY A 50 -9.34 -15.28 5.20
CA GLY A 50 -10.00 -16.32 5.99
C GLY A 50 -10.16 -15.98 7.47
N GLN A 51 -9.87 -14.74 7.89
CA GLN A 51 -9.93 -14.32 9.28
C GLN A 51 -10.59 -12.94 9.42
N PRO A 52 -11.64 -12.80 10.23
CA PRO A 52 -12.24 -11.50 10.50
C PRO A 52 -11.27 -10.58 11.26
N SER A 53 -11.55 -9.30 11.21
CA SER A 53 -10.78 -8.28 11.94
C SER A 53 -9.28 -8.23 11.59
N ARG A 54 -8.92 -8.60 10.36
CA ARG A 54 -7.57 -8.44 9.82
C ARG A 54 -7.51 -7.22 8.92
N TRP A 55 -6.74 -6.24 9.32
CA TRP A 55 -6.56 -5.01 8.56
C TRP A 55 -5.80 -5.29 7.27
N LEU A 56 -6.33 -4.78 6.16
CA LEU A 56 -5.66 -4.75 4.86
C LEU A 56 -5.55 -3.28 4.42
N ASN A 57 -4.34 -2.79 4.18
CA ASN A 57 -4.14 -1.42 3.74
C ASN A 57 -3.49 -1.39 2.35
N PRO A 58 -4.25 -0.96 1.31
CA PRO A 58 -3.75 -0.92 -0.05
C PRO A 58 -2.72 0.18 -0.29
N LEU A 59 -1.79 -0.11 -1.22
CA LEU A 59 -0.89 0.85 -1.85
C LEU A 59 -1.10 0.75 -3.36
N VAL A 60 -1.48 1.84 -3.97
CA VAL A 60 -1.85 1.90 -5.38
C VAL A 60 -0.87 2.78 -6.13
N GLY A 61 -0.19 2.22 -7.13
CA GLY A 61 0.59 2.93 -8.12
C GLY A 61 -0.24 3.19 -9.40
N ALA A 62 0.38 3.77 -10.42
CA ALA A 62 -0.28 3.99 -11.70
C ALA A 62 -0.62 2.69 -12.43
N SER A 63 0.24 1.68 -12.32
CA SER A 63 0.10 0.37 -12.96
C SER A 63 0.28 -0.81 -12.01
N SER A 64 0.69 -0.56 -10.77
CA SER A 64 0.94 -1.61 -9.78
C SER A 64 0.01 -1.49 -8.57
N LEU A 65 -0.30 -2.63 -8.00
CA LEU A 65 -1.26 -2.75 -6.92
C LEU A 65 -0.69 -3.66 -5.82
N TYR A 66 -0.59 -3.10 -4.63
CA TYR A 66 -0.09 -3.80 -3.44
C TYR A 66 -1.05 -3.61 -2.28
N ALA A 67 -0.92 -4.44 -1.25
CA ALA A 67 -1.52 -4.18 0.05
C ALA A 67 -0.67 -4.79 1.17
N ILE A 68 -0.72 -4.19 2.35
CA ILE A 68 -0.12 -4.74 3.56
C ILE A 68 -1.25 -5.32 4.41
N LEU A 69 -1.18 -6.64 4.61
CA LEU A 69 -2.04 -7.36 5.53
C LEU A 69 -1.48 -7.23 6.94
N THR A 70 -2.37 -6.99 7.91
CA THR A 70 -2.05 -6.83 9.34
C THR A 70 -0.87 -5.87 9.60
N PRO A 71 -0.94 -4.61 9.12
CA PRO A 71 0.17 -3.67 9.29
C PRO A 71 0.53 -3.43 10.75
N HIS A 72 -0.39 -3.67 11.69
CA HIS A 72 -0.16 -3.55 13.13
C HIS A 72 0.63 -4.71 13.73
N ILE A 73 0.63 -5.89 13.07
CA ILE A 73 1.16 -7.13 13.60
C ILE A 73 1.95 -7.86 12.50
N GLY A 74 3.22 -7.55 12.37
CA GLY A 74 4.12 -8.28 11.48
C GLY A 74 4.06 -7.89 9.99
N GLY A 75 3.11 -7.08 9.57
CA GLY A 75 2.91 -6.53 8.23
C GLY A 75 3.43 -7.37 7.06
N MET A 76 2.53 -8.05 6.34
CA MET A 76 2.86 -8.81 5.15
C MET A 76 2.46 -8.03 3.90
N LEU A 77 3.43 -7.69 3.07
CA LEU A 77 3.21 -7.07 1.76
C LEU A 77 2.83 -8.12 0.73
N TYR A 78 1.75 -7.86 0.01
CA TYR A 78 1.34 -8.60 -1.18
C TYR A 78 1.33 -7.72 -2.41
N SER A 79 1.75 -8.25 -3.56
CA SER A 79 1.38 -7.72 -4.86
C SER A 79 0.07 -8.33 -5.34
N TYR A 80 -0.65 -7.59 -6.18
CA TYR A 80 -1.90 -8.04 -6.78
C TYR A 80 -1.83 -7.91 -8.29
N GLU A 81 -2.14 -8.99 -8.99
CA GLU A 81 -2.25 -9.02 -10.46
C GLU A 81 -3.68 -9.32 -10.86
N ARG A 82 -4.27 -8.46 -11.70
CA ARG A 82 -5.63 -8.70 -12.20
C ARG A 82 -5.65 -9.75 -13.31
N ARG A 83 -6.45 -10.78 -13.13
CA ARG A 83 -6.75 -11.81 -14.12
C ARG A 83 -8.27 -11.95 -14.26
N GLY A 84 -8.82 -11.26 -15.25
CA GLY A 84 -10.29 -11.18 -15.42
C GLY A 84 -10.97 -10.50 -14.23
N SER A 85 -11.86 -11.23 -13.56
CA SER A 85 -12.57 -10.76 -12.35
C SER A 85 -11.87 -11.13 -11.03
N LYS A 86 -10.66 -11.70 -11.08
CA LYS A 86 -9.89 -12.09 -9.90
C LYS A 86 -8.63 -11.25 -9.78
N LEU A 87 -8.20 -11.02 -8.54
CA LEU A 87 -6.88 -10.51 -8.20
C LEU A 87 -6.07 -11.66 -7.62
N LEU A 88 -5.02 -12.05 -8.31
CA LEU A 88 -4.04 -13.02 -7.81
C LEU A 88 -3.07 -12.30 -6.89
N THR A 89 -2.65 -12.95 -5.81
CA THR A 89 -1.76 -12.38 -4.80
C THR A 89 -0.45 -13.13 -4.73
N MET A 90 0.64 -12.41 -4.50
CA MET A 90 1.95 -12.96 -4.23
C MET A 90 2.56 -12.25 -3.01
N PRO A 91 2.98 -12.98 -1.97
CA PRO A 91 3.68 -12.39 -0.83
C PRO A 91 5.07 -11.92 -1.25
N LEU A 92 5.48 -10.72 -0.81
CA LEU A 92 6.73 -10.09 -1.23
C LEU A 92 7.70 -9.79 -0.07
N ALA A 93 7.20 -9.28 1.03
CA ALA A 93 8.02 -8.83 2.17
C ALA A 93 7.23 -8.83 3.47
N THR A 94 7.94 -8.86 4.58
CA THR A 94 7.39 -8.74 5.95
C THR A 94 8.08 -7.66 6.74
N GLY A 95 7.58 -7.34 7.93
CA GLY A 95 8.22 -6.41 8.87
C GLY A 95 8.07 -4.94 8.48
N ILE A 96 7.06 -4.62 7.68
CA ILE A 96 6.73 -3.26 7.25
C ILE A 96 5.29 -2.91 7.63
N SER A 97 5.00 -1.62 7.71
CA SER A 97 3.69 -1.17 8.15
C SER A 97 3.35 0.20 7.56
N ASN A 98 2.28 0.29 6.81
CA ASN A 98 1.77 1.55 6.27
C ASN A 98 0.61 2.13 7.10
N HIS A 99 0.34 1.56 8.26
CA HIS A 99 -0.66 2.06 9.19
C HIS A 99 -0.33 1.68 10.64
N ARG A 100 -0.46 2.65 11.55
CA ARG A 100 -0.27 2.45 12.98
C ARG A 100 -1.62 2.31 13.68
N PHE A 101 -1.72 1.42 14.65
CA PHE A 101 -2.92 1.25 15.47
C PHE A 101 -3.37 2.57 16.09
N GLY A 102 -4.66 2.90 15.94
CA GLY A 102 -5.26 4.15 16.43
C GLY A 102 -4.95 5.39 15.59
N SER A 103 -4.11 5.31 14.57
CA SER A 103 -3.83 6.42 13.67
C SER A 103 -4.98 6.64 12.68
N ARG A 104 -5.21 7.91 12.31
CA ARG A 104 -6.09 8.29 11.20
C ARG A 104 -5.34 8.43 9.87
N GLN A 105 -4.01 8.28 9.87
CA GLN A 105 -3.17 8.37 8.69
C GLN A 105 -3.20 7.02 7.96
N LEU A 106 -3.82 6.98 6.79
CA LEU A 106 -4.02 5.77 5.99
C LEU A 106 -3.09 5.69 4.77
N GLN A 107 -2.20 6.67 4.58
CA GLN A 107 -1.31 6.80 3.43
C GLN A 107 0.14 7.11 3.87
N SER A 108 0.65 6.41 4.87
CA SER A 108 2.04 6.58 5.32
C SER A 108 3.06 5.85 4.44
N ALA A 109 2.64 5.30 3.31
CA ALA A 109 3.50 4.66 2.32
C ALA A 109 3.15 5.14 0.91
N ALA A 110 4.10 4.97 -0.04
CA ALA A 110 3.92 5.35 -1.43
C ALA A 110 4.50 4.31 -2.39
N VAL A 111 3.92 4.24 -3.58
CA VAL A 111 4.40 3.48 -4.73
C VAL A 111 4.89 4.46 -5.79
N ILE A 112 6.10 4.28 -6.27
CA ILE A 112 6.71 5.06 -7.35
C ILE A 112 7.03 4.11 -8.48
N GLU A 113 6.31 4.25 -9.59
CA GLU A 113 6.55 3.44 -10.78
C GLU A 113 7.91 3.76 -11.39
N ARG A 114 8.60 2.72 -11.84
CA ARG A 114 9.88 2.81 -12.53
C ARG A 114 9.78 2.20 -13.93
N ALA A 115 10.74 2.49 -14.76
CA ALA A 115 10.85 1.88 -16.08
C ALA A 115 10.94 0.35 -15.98
N GLY A 116 10.38 -0.35 -16.99
CA GLY A 116 10.42 -1.81 -17.03
C GLY A 116 9.40 -2.52 -16.13
N GLY A 117 8.42 -1.81 -15.57
CA GLY A 117 7.36 -2.39 -14.74
C GLY A 117 7.76 -2.63 -13.27
N ASN A 118 8.94 -2.16 -12.88
CA ASN A 118 9.40 -2.20 -11.49
C ASN A 118 8.73 -1.09 -10.68
N ALA A 119 8.61 -1.29 -9.37
CA ALA A 119 8.11 -0.27 -8.45
C ALA A 119 9.07 -0.08 -7.28
N LEU A 120 9.31 1.20 -6.95
CA LEU A 120 9.91 1.58 -5.68
C LEU A 120 8.79 1.82 -4.67
N LEU A 121 8.78 1.05 -3.61
CA LEU A 121 7.90 1.27 -2.49
C LEU A 121 8.65 1.97 -1.37
N LEU A 122 8.08 3.06 -0.86
CA LEU A 122 8.54 3.70 0.36
C LEU A 122 7.53 3.38 1.45
N VAL A 123 7.95 2.68 2.47
CA VAL A 123 7.05 2.18 3.52
C VAL A 123 7.74 2.22 4.88
N PRO A 124 7.06 2.61 5.95
CA PRO A 124 7.61 2.53 7.29
C PRO A 124 7.92 1.08 7.69
N SER A 125 8.97 0.91 8.49
CA SER A 125 9.22 -0.36 9.19
C SER A 125 8.07 -0.71 10.12
N GLN A 126 7.98 -1.95 10.56
CA GLN A 126 6.97 -2.39 11.53
C GLN A 126 6.96 -1.56 12.81
N THR A 127 8.12 -1.11 13.26
CA THR A 127 8.26 -0.25 14.45
C THR A 127 7.95 1.22 14.17
N GLN A 128 7.66 1.60 12.92
CA GLN A 128 7.41 2.98 12.47
C GLN A 128 8.59 3.96 12.68
N SER A 129 9.77 3.45 13.06
CA SER A 129 10.95 4.26 13.38
C SER A 129 11.92 4.45 12.21
N ARG A 130 11.59 3.89 11.06
CA ARG A 130 12.40 3.98 9.82
C ARG A 130 11.48 4.06 8.62
N LEU A 131 11.90 4.80 7.59
CA LEU A 131 11.33 4.66 6.25
C LEU A 131 12.22 3.72 5.42
N VAL A 132 11.61 2.66 4.88
CA VAL A 132 12.29 1.64 4.09
C VAL A 132 11.97 1.85 2.62
N ALA A 133 12.99 1.81 1.77
CA ALA A 133 12.86 1.83 0.32
C ALA A 133 13.03 0.40 -0.20
N LEU A 134 11.97 -0.14 -0.81
CA LEU A 134 11.95 -1.48 -1.41
C LEU A 134 11.91 -1.35 -2.94
N ASP A 135 12.79 -2.07 -3.61
CA ASP A 135 12.70 -2.29 -5.06
C ASP A 135 11.94 -3.60 -5.31
N CYS A 136 10.80 -3.49 -6.00
CA CYS A 136 9.90 -4.62 -6.19
C CYS A 136 9.75 -4.96 -7.67
N ASN A 137 10.30 -6.13 -8.06
CA ASN A 137 10.19 -6.74 -9.38
C ASN A 137 10.01 -8.25 -9.22
N GLY A 138 8.76 -8.71 -9.08
CA GLY A 138 8.46 -10.11 -8.75
C GLY A 138 8.87 -10.53 -7.32
N ARG A 139 9.81 -9.83 -6.71
CA ARG A 139 10.20 -9.90 -5.29
C ARG A 139 10.55 -8.49 -4.83
N CYS A 140 10.66 -8.27 -3.54
CA CYS A 140 11.10 -6.98 -3.00
C CYS A 140 12.47 -7.13 -2.33
N GLU A 141 13.37 -6.21 -2.66
CA GLU A 141 14.69 -6.08 -2.03
C GLU A 141 14.80 -4.71 -1.36
N THR A 142 15.41 -4.66 -0.17
CA THR A 142 15.64 -3.39 0.51
C THR A 142 16.79 -2.66 -0.15
N LEU A 143 16.52 -1.51 -0.75
CA LEU A 143 17.54 -0.61 -1.31
C LEU A 143 18.15 0.29 -0.25
N ALA A 144 17.34 0.80 0.65
CA ALA A 144 17.77 1.73 1.68
C ALA A 144 16.81 1.71 2.87
N SER A 145 17.30 2.17 4.01
CA SER A 145 16.52 2.30 5.23
C SER A 145 16.96 3.55 5.99
N TYR A 146 16.05 4.49 6.16
CA TYR A 146 16.29 5.81 6.71
C TYR A 146 15.73 5.89 8.13
N PRO A 147 16.56 6.09 9.16
CA PRO A 147 16.08 6.26 10.53
C PRO A 147 15.30 7.57 10.67
N LEU A 148 14.26 7.54 11.50
CA LEU A 148 13.49 8.71 11.91
C LEU A 148 13.76 8.99 13.39
N ALA A 149 13.61 10.24 13.82
CA ALA A 149 13.82 10.61 15.23
C ALA A 149 12.69 10.10 16.13
N GLY A 150 11.48 9.95 15.58
CA GLY A 150 10.31 9.39 16.25
C GLY A 150 9.56 8.41 15.37
N THR A 151 8.44 7.89 15.86
CA THR A 151 7.55 7.04 15.06
C THR A 151 6.77 7.87 14.05
N VAL A 152 6.48 7.30 12.89
CA VAL A 152 5.71 7.98 11.83
C VAL A 152 4.37 8.47 12.36
N SER A 153 4.05 9.75 12.08
CA SER A 153 2.83 10.41 12.54
C SER A 153 2.02 11.08 11.44
N SER A 154 2.51 11.07 10.20
CA SER A 154 1.82 11.68 9.05
C SER A 154 1.63 10.73 7.88
N ASN A 155 0.85 11.14 6.89
CA ASN A 155 0.91 10.57 5.56
C ASN A 155 2.26 10.89 4.90
N LEU A 156 2.66 10.06 3.94
CA LEU A 156 3.85 10.25 3.12
C LEU A 156 3.50 11.10 1.89
N LEU A 157 4.28 12.13 1.62
CA LEU A 157 4.19 12.94 0.41
C LEU A 157 5.43 12.71 -0.45
N ILE A 158 5.24 12.50 -1.75
CA ILE A 158 6.32 12.46 -2.74
C ILE A 158 6.30 13.76 -3.52
N GLN A 159 7.37 14.54 -3.38
CA GLN A 159 7.53 15.81 -4.08
C GLN A 159 9.02 16.11 -4.31
N ASP A 160 9.36 16.73 -5.45
CA ASP A 160 10.71 17.19 -5.79
C ASP A 160 11.80 16.14 -5.60
N LYS A 161 11.53 14.91 -6.08
CA LYS A 161 12.42 13.74 -5.97
C LYS A 161 12.80 13.40 -4.52
N ALA A 162 11.91 13.69 -3.59
CA ALA A 162 12.04 13.36 -2.18
C ALA A 162 10.73 12.85 -1.60
N ALA A 163 10.86 12.04 -0.58
CA ALA A 163 9.77 11.68 0.32
C ALA A 163 9.77 12.61 1.53
N TRP A 164 8.59 13.06 1.93
CA TRP A 164 8.38 13.89 3.09
C TRP A 164 7.46 13.18 4.07
N ILE A 165 7.89 13.03 5.29
CA ILE A 165 7.12 12.33 6.33
C ILE A 165 7.37 12.94 7.70
N GLY A 166 6.30 13.18 8.45
CA GLY A 166 6.36 13.65 9.83
C GLY A 166 6.50 12.50 10.84
N ASP A 167 7.15 12.78 11.95
CA ASP A 167 7.29 11.86 13.07
C ASP A 167 6.79 12.46 14.40
N GLU A 168 6.63 11.61 15.42
CA GLU A 168 6.14 12.03 16.74
C GLU A 168 7.13 12.88 17.54
N ALA A 169 8.39 12.95 17.13
CA ALA A 169 9.36 13.88 17.70
C ALA A 169 9.19 15.32 17.19
N GLY A 170 8.22 15.53 16.26
CA GLY A 170 7.86 16.86 15.72
C GLY A 170 8.70 17.26 14.49
N PHE A 171 9.45 16.34 13.92
CA PHE A 171 10.22 16.61 12.70
C PHE A 171 9.44 16.28 11.44
N VAL A 172 9.69 17.04 10.38
CA VAL A 172 9.35 16.70 9.00
C VAL A 172 10.63 16.24 8.32
N ASN A 173 10.70 14.96 8.03
CA ASN A 173 11.87 14.33 7.44
C ASN A 173 11.78 14.44 5.91
N ARG A 174 12.81 15.03 5.28
CA ARG A 174 13.00 15.03 3.83
C ARG A 174 14.01 13.95 3.46
N ILE A 175 13.57 12.94 2.75
CA ILE A 175 14.36 11.78 2.38
C ILE A 175 14.50 11.75 0.86
N PRO A 176 15.73 11.90 0.29
CA PRO A 176 15.91 11.82 -1.15
C PRO A 176 15.53 10.44 -1.67
N LEU A 177 14.85 10.40 -2.81
CA LEU A 177 14.54 9.12 -3.44
C LEU A 177 15.83 8.42 -3.89
N PRO A 178 15.96 7.10 -3.71
CA PRO A 178 17.08 6.34 -4.25
C PRO A 178 17.18 6.57 -5.76
N ARG A 179 18.42 6.78 -6.25
CA ARG A 179 18.66 6.93 -7.69
C ARG A 179 18.21 5.67 -8.43
N GLN A 180 17.67 5.89 -9.60
CA GLN A 180 17.30 4.81 -10.54
C GLN A 180 18.55 4.16 -11.08
#